data_0d49e458c8c8d72b73b59e7df3563229
#
_entry.id   0d49e458c8c8d72b73b59e7df3563229
#
_cell.length_a   1.000
_cell.length_b   1.000
_cell.length_c   1.000
_cell.angle_alpha   90.00
_cell.angle_beta   90.00
_cell.angle_gamma   90.00
#
_symmetry.space_group_name_H-M   'P 1'
#
loop_
_entity.id
_entity.type
_entity.pdbx_description
1 polymer ?
#
loop_
_entity_poly.entity_id
_entity_poly.type
_entity_poly.pdbx_seq_one_letter_code
_entity_poly.pdbx_strand_id
1 'polypeptide(L)'
;MNAGTGRSIMRGGTGLAMAAAVCLLGSVVWAMASKQKAGTAEPAAQAKPAAAEKGWKLVAYYLHGNFRCATCLSIEAQSKEAVETDFAGEIKDGKVAFATLNYEQPDNAHLGEDYRLTTRSLVLSLRKDGKEVKWKNLPEVWTRVHNPPALREYVNTEVKAML
;
A
#
# COMPACT_ATOMS: atom_id res chain seq x y z
N MET A 1 18.56 -49.31 36.34
CA MET A 1 19.74 -49.30 37.22
C MET A 1 20.12 -47.86 37.44
N ASN A 2 20.01 -47.45 38.71
CA ASN A 2 20.56 -46.28 39.43
C ASN A 2 20.16 -44.88 38.96
N ALA A 3 19.30 -44.18 39.69
CA ALA A 3 19.24 -43.75 41.11
C ALA A 3 20.37 -42.78 41.49
N GLY A 4 19.99 -41.59 41.98
CA GLY A 4 20.83 -40.61 42.67
C GLY A 4 20.17 -39.24 42.67
N THR A 5 19.17 -38.89 43.39
CA THR A 5 19.01 -38.42 44.78
C THR A 5 20.11 -37.46 45.24
N GLY A 6 19.74 -36.22 45.49
CA GLY A 6 20.54 -35.20 46.16
C GLY A 6 19.72 -34.02 46.65
N ARG A 7 19.14 -34.14 47.84
CA ARG A 7 18.51 -33.09 48.66
C ARG A 7 19.59 -32.25 49.37
N SER A 8 19.30 -30.94 49.61
CA SER A 8 19.59 -30.22 50.87
C SER A 8 19.11 -28.77 50.70
N ILE A 9 18.13 -28.28 51.39
CA ILE A 9 17.81 -27.93 52.77
C ILE A 9 18.60 -26.70 53.29
N MET A 10 17.77 -25.72 53.66
CA MET A 10 17.83 -24.79 54.82
C MET A 10 18.56 -23.47 54.66
N ARG A 11 17.92 -22.49 55.06
CA ARG A 11 17.57 -21.70 56.28
C ARG A 11 17.99 -20.28 55.98
N GLY A 12 17.26 -19.24 56.22
CA GLY A 12 16.44 -18.78 57.29
C GLY A 12 16.88 -17.37 57.59
N GLY A 13 16.01 -16.44 57.75
CA GLY A 13 16.40 -15.06 58.13
C GLY A 13 15.19 -14.14 58.22
N THR A 14 14.52 -14.18 59.32
CA THR A 14 13.53 -13.22 59.82
C THR A 14 14.14 -11.85 60.01
N GLY A 15 13.46 -10.83 59.52
CA GLY A 15 13.78 -9.43 59.81
C GLY A 15 12.51 -8.57 59.70
N LEU A 16 11.81 -8.50 60.83
CA LEU A 16 10.65 -7.64 61.08
C LEU A 16 11.12 -6.20 61.31
N ALA A 17 10.65 -5.25 60.57
CA ALA A 17 10.62 -3.84 60.98
C ALA A 17 9.40 -3.13 60.38
N MET A 18 8.48 -2.86 61.27
CA MET A 18 7.40 -1.90 61.08
C MET A 18 7.94 -0.48 60.94
N ALA A 19 7.42 0.27 60.03
CA ALA A 19 7.23 1.72 60.22
C ALA A 19 6.05 2.18 59.39
N ALA A 20 5.03 2.60 60.10
CA ALA A 20 3.86 3.30 59.58
C ALA A 20 4.29 4.69 59.12
N ALA A 21 3.66 5.26 58.12
CA ALA A 21 3.08 6.57 58.15
C ALA A 21 2.62 7.05 56.79
N VAL A 22 1.38 7.47 56.81
CA VAL A 22 0.77 8.68 56.21
C VAL A 22 0.29 8.60 54.79
N CYS A 23 -1.02 8.49 54.75
CA CYS A 23 -1.95 8.95 53.68
C CYS A 23 -1.56 10.31 53.13
N LEU A 24 -1.44 10.43 51.84
CA LEU A 24 -1.91 11.60 51.12
C LEU A 24 -2.64 11.16 49.87
N LEU A 25 -3.93 11.42 49.91
CA LEU A 25 -4.88 11.33 48.82
C LEU A 25 -4.41 12.26 47.70
N GLY A 26 -3.83 11.70 46.66
CA GLY A 26 -3.60 12.41 45.41
C GLY A 26 -4.37 11.69 44.32
N SER A 27 -5.62 12.09 44.11
CA SER A 27 -6.44 11.69 42.98
C SER A 27 -5.78 12.14 41.70
N VAL A 28 -4.91 11.34 41.11
CA VAL A 28 -4.47 11.55 39.75
C VAL A 28 -5.52 10.93 38.85
N VAL A 29 -6.47 11.79 38.44
CA VAL A 29 -7.35 11.51 37.31
C VAL A 29 -6.45 11.36 36.08
N TRP A 30 -6.15 10.15 35.73
CA TRP A 30 -5.54 9.82 34.45
C TRP A 30 -6.60 10.05 33.38
N ALA A 31 -6.69 11.29 32.89
CA ALA A 31 -7.36 11.59 31.65
C ALA A 31 -6.62 10.86 30.53
N MET A 32 -7.13 9.68 30.17
CA MET A 32 -6.77 9.05 28.89
C MET A 32 -7.32 9.94 27.78
N ALA A 33 -6.59 10.95 27.41
CA ALA A 33 -6.75 11.61 26.15
C ALA A 33 -6.32 10.61 25.06
N SER A 34 -7.29 9.87 24.56
CA SER A 34 -7.14 9.16 23.30
C SER A 34 -6.85 10.20 22.22
N LYS A 35 -5.58 10.43 21.93
CA LYS A 35 -5.14 11.10 20.73
C LYS A 35 -5.59 10.23 19.56
N GLN A 36 -6.81 10.46 19.08
CA GLN A 36 -7.17 10.11 17.73
C GLN A 36 -6.20 10.86 16.83
N LYS A 37 -5.20 10.13 16.37
CA LYS A 37 -4.32 10.55 15.31
C LYS A 37 -5.22 10.67 14.08
N ALA A 38 -5.66 11.89 13.78
CA ALA A 38 -6.27 12.21 12.51
C ALA A 38 -5.30 11.69 11.46
N GLY A 39 -5.76 10.70 10.69
CA GLY A 39 -5.02 10.19 9.55
C GLY A 39 -4.82 11.35 8.58
N THR A 40 -3.69 12.01 8.67
CA THR A 40 -3.16 12.82 7.59
C THR A 40 -3.03 11.85 6.42
N ALA A 41 -3.89 12.01 5.41
CA ALA A 41 -3.70 11.36 4.12
C ALA A 41 -2.29 11.73 3.67
N GLU A 42 -1.42 10.75 3.70
CA GLU A 42 -0.08 10.83 3.18
C GLU A 42 -0.21 11.21 1.70
N PRO A 43 0.40 12.31 1.23
CA PRO A 43 0.33 12.65 -0.18
C PRO A 43 0.94 11.48 -0.94
N ALA A 44 0.13 10.86 -1.82
CA ALA A 44 0.55 9.79 -2.70
C ALA A 44 1.90 10.19 -3.31
N ALA A 45 2.92 9.40 -3.03
CA ALA A 45 4.27 9.63 -3.52
C ALA A 45 4.19 9.72 -5.03
N GLN A 46 4.41 10.93 -5.55
CA GLN A 46 4.53 11.19 -6.97
C GLN A 46 5.72 10.37 -7.45
N ALA A 47 5.46 9.36 -8.25
CA ALA A 47 6.50 8.56 -8.85
C ALA A 47 7.30 9.44 -9.81
N LYS A 48 8.44 9.94 -9.32
CA LYS A 48 9.45 10.59 -10.15
C LYS A 48 9.81 9.65 -11.30
N PRO A 49 9.91 10.10 -12.54
CA PRO A 49 10.30 9.24 -13.65
C PRO A 49 11.61 8.54 -13.30
N ALA A 50 11.56 7.22 -13.23
CA ALA A 50 12.69 6.39 -12.84
C ALA A 50 13.82 6.55 -13.83
N ALA A 51 15.05 6.62 -13.31
CA ALA A 51 16.30 6.57 -14.05
C ALA A 51 16.26 5.44 -15.09
N ALA A 52 16.92 5.63 -16.23
CA ALA A 52 16.93 4.73 -17.38
C ALA A 52 17.07 3.24 -16.97
N GLU A 53 15.92 2.57 -16.85
CA GLU A 53 15.85 1.15 -16.53
C GLU A 53 16.15 0.39 -17.82
N LYS A 54 17.16 -0.47 -17.79
CA LYS A 54 17.46 -1.37 -18.90
C LYS A 54 16.50 -2.56 -18.89
N GLY A 55 15.97 -2.92 -20.05
CA GLY A 55 15.08 -4.06 -20.23
C GLY A 55 13.61 -3.66 -20.38
N TRP A 56 12.75 -4.69 -20.33
CA TRP A 56 11.30 -4.53 -20.44
C TRP A 56 10.67 -4.26 -19.08
N LYS A 57 9.75 -3.30 -19.04
CA LYS A 57 8.95 -2.99 -17.86
C LYS A 57 7.54 -2.60 -18.26
N LEU A 58 6.57 -3.23 -17.61
CA LEU A 58 5.17 -2.84 -17.68
C LEU A 58 4.83 -1.95 -16.49
N VAL A 59 4.28 -0.78 -16.74
CA VAL A 59 3.77 0.10 -15.70
C VAL A 59 2.27 0.25 -15.84
N ALA A 60 1.54 -0.10 -14.78
CA ALA A 60 0.11 0.14 -14.67
C ALA A 60 -0.10 1.51 -14.02
N TYR A 61 -0.51 2.48 -14.79
CA TYR A 61 -0.80 3.84 -14.34
C TYR A 61 -2.28 4.00 -14.03
N TYR A 62 -2.64 4.27 -12.78
CA TYR A 62 -3.96 4.81 -12.50
C TYR A 62 -3.92 6.33 -12.65
N LEU A 63 -4.56 6.82 -13.70
CA LEU A 63 -4.58 8.24 -14.06
C LEU A 63 -5.86 8.89 -13.57
N HIS A 64 -5.73 9.93 -12.74
CA HIS A 64 -6.85 10.64 -12.12
C HIS A 64 -6.68 12.15 -12.21
N GLY A 65 -7.78 12.89 -12.02
CA GLY A 65 -7.76 14.35 -11.87
C GLY A 65 -7.75 14.78 -10.41
N ASN A 66 -7.85 16.10 -10.17
CA ASN A 66 -7.89 16.69 -8.84
C ASN A 66 -9.09 16.22 -8.02
N PHE A 67 -10.24 16.03 -8.68
CA PHE A 67 -11.43 15.53 -8.01
C PHE A 67 -11.39 14.00 -7.89
N ARG A 68 -11.54 13.50 -6.67
CA ARG A 68 -11.50 12.07 -6.33
C ARG A 68 -12.86 11.61 -5.79
N CYS A 69 -13.65 10.92 -6.61
CA CYS A 69 -14.93 10.33 -6.17
C CYS A 69 -14.71 8.97 -5.48
N ALA A 70 -15.72 8.50 -4.72
CA ALA A 70 -15.64 7.20 -4.06
C ALA A 70 -15.38 6.05 -5.05
N THR A 71 -16.06 6.05 -6.21
CA THR A 71 -15.83 5.07 -7.28
C THR A 71 -14.40 5.18 -7.84
N CYS A 72 -13.86 6.39 -8.00
CA CYS A 72 -12.49 6.60 -8.45
C CYS A 72 -11.47 5.96 -7.50
N LEU A 73 -11.66 6.17 -6.19
CA LEU A 73 -10.81 5.57 -5.16
C LEU A 73 -10.94 4.05 -5.12
N SER A 74 -12.17 3.53 -5.34
CA SER A 74 -12.41 2.09 -5.40
C SER A 74 -11.73 1.43 -6.60
N ILE A 75 -11.80 2.04 -7.78
CA ILE A 75 -11.10 1.55 -8.98
C ILE A 75 -9.58 1.51 -8.74
N GLU A 76 -9.02 2.60 -8.19
CA GLU A 76 -7.61 2.66 -7.87
C GLU A 76 -7.19 1.56 -6.91
N ALA A 77 -7.89 1.43 -5.77
CA ALA A 77 -7.56 0.44 -4.75
C ALA A 77 -7.63 -1.00 -5.28
N GLN A 78 -8.71 -1.34 -6.01
CA GLN A 78 -8.89 -2.67 -6.58
C GLN A 78 -7.86 -2.98 -7.68
N SER A 79 -7.58 -2.00 -8.55
CA SER A 79 -6.57 -2.16 -9.61
C SER A 79 -5.16 -2.32 -9.04
N LYS A 80 -4.83 -1.53 -8.01
CA LYS A 80 -3.57 -1.64 -7.29
C LYS A 80 -3.42 -3.00 -6.64
N GLU A 81 -4.43 -3.44 -5.89
CA GLU A 81 -4.44 -4.75 -5.25
C GLU A 81 -4.26 -5.89 -6.24
N ALA A 82 -4.97 -5.85 -7.39
CA ALA A 82 -4.85 -6.84 -8.44
C ALA A 82 -3.41 -6.93 -8.95
N VAL A 83 -2.80 -5.80 -9.29
CA VAL A 83 -1.43 -5.78 -9.82
C VAL A 83 -0.40 -6.17 -8.75
N GLU A 84 -0.48 -5.60 -7.54
CA GLU A 84 0.51 -5.85 -6.49
C GLU A 84 0.46 -7.27 -5.93
N THR A 85 -0.74 -7.88 -5.91
CA THR A 85 -0.90 -9.23 -5.38
C THR A 85 -0.56 -10.30 -6.44
N ASP A 86 -1.10 -10.14 -7.65
CA ASP A 86 -1.03 -11.20 -8.66
C ASP A 86 0.27 -11.17 -9.48
N PHE A 87 1.00 -10.04 -9.43
CA PHE A 87 2.29 -9.85 -10.10
C PHE A 87 3.42 -9.50 -9.12
N ALA A 88 3.30 -9.96 -7.87
CA ALA A 88 4.30 -9.69 -6.84
C ALA A 88 5.72 -10.16 -7.22
N GLY A 89 5.83 -11.26 -7.96
CA GLY A 89 7.10 -11.76 -8.49
C GLY A 89 7.72 -10.82 -9.51
N GLU A 90 6.93 -10.40 -10.48
CA GLU A 90 7.34 -9.48 -11.55
C GLU A 90 7.65 -8.08 -11.00
N ILE A 91 6.94 -7.65 -9.95
CA ILE A 91 7.23 -6.40 -9.25
C ILE A 91 8.59 -6.49 -8.54
N LYS A 92 8.85 -7.59 -7.85
CA LYS A 92 10.15 -7.84 -7.21
C LYS A 92 11.30 -7.86 -8.21
N ASP A 93 11.05 -8.42 -9.39
CA ASP A 93 12.01 -8.46 -10.50
C ASP A 93 12.14 -7.11 -11.23
N GLY A 94 11.34 -6.10 -10.87
CA GLY A 94 11.32 -4.79 -11.52
C GLY A 94 10.64 -4.77 -12.90
N LYS A 95 9.99 -5.88 -13.31
CA LYS A 95 9.33 -6.01 -14.62
C LYS A 95 7.93 -5.42 -14.65
N VAL A 96 7.26 -5.33 -13.51
CA VAL A 96 5.93 -4.71 -13.35
C VAL A 96 6.00 -3.65 -12.27
N ALA A 97 5.25 -2.58 -12.44
CA ALA A 97 5.05 -1.56 -11.42
C ALA A 97 3.63 -1.01 -11.48
N PHE A 98 3.12 -0.54 -10.34
CA PHE A 98 1.89 0.24 -10.27
C PHE A 98 2.23 1.67 -9.85
N ALA A 99 1.61 2.64 -10.48
CA ALA A 99 1.77 4.05 -10.13
C ALA A 99 0.45 4.80 -10.27
N THR A 100 0.23 5.76 -9.37
CA THR A 100 -0.93 6.66 -9.41
C THR A 100 -0.44 8.05 -9.77
N LEU A 101 -1.01 8.65 -10.82
CA LEU A 101 -0.63 9.96 -11.30
C LEU A 101 -1.85 10.86 -11.50
N ASN A 102 -1.71 12.10 -11.10
CA ASN A 102 -2.72 13.13 -11.37
C ASN A 102 -2.37 13.84 -12.68
N TYR A 103 -3.15 13.59 -13.74
CA TYR A 103 -2.93 14.19 -15.05
C TYR A 103 -3.35 15.67 -15.14
N GLU A 104 -3.98 16.24 -14.11
CA GLU A 104 -4.26 17.68 -14.02
C GLU A 104 -3.08 18.45 -13.40
N GLN A 105 -2.04 17.78 -12.93
CA GLN A 105 -0.80 18.43 -12.52
C GLN A 105 0.04 18.83 -13.74
N PRO A 106 0.72 20.00 -13.72
CA PRO A 106 1.45 20.50 -14.90
C PRO A 106 2.41 19.49 -15.52
N ASP A 107 3.16 18.75 -14.70
CA ASP A 107 4.16 17.77 -15.16
C ASP A 107 3.53 16.56 -15.85
N ASN A 108 2.25 16.28 -15.60
CA ASN A 108 1.53 15.12 -16.09
C ASN A 108 0.41 15.48 -17.08
N ALA A 109 0.24 16.77 -17.41
CA ALA A 109 -0.90 17.23 -18.21
C ALA A 109 -0.95 16.58 -19.60
N HIS A 110 0.23 16.28 -20.17
CA HIS A 110 0.35 15.59 -21.44
C HIS A 110 -0.27 14.19 -21.47
N LEU A 111 -0.33 13.49 -20.31
CA LEU A 111 -0.82 12.12 -20.23
C LEU A 111 -2.31 11.98 -20.61
N GLY A 112 -3.10 13.06 -20.44
CA GLY A 112 -4.50 13.08 -20.86
C GLY A 112 -4.64 12.89 -22.37
N GLU A 113 -3.81 13.58 -23.14
CA GLU A 113 -3.79 13.52 -24.62
C GLU A 113 -3.08 12.26 -25.11
N ASP A 114 -1.89 11.96 -24.57
CA ASP A 114 -1.07 10.82 -24.97
C ASP A 114 -1.84 9.50 -24.88
N TYR A 115 -2.60 9.31 -23.78
CA TYR A 115 -3.40 8.11 -23.57
C TYR A 115 -4.88 8.25 -23.96
N ARG A 116 -5.25 9.36 -24.64
CA ARG A 116 -6.61 9.65 -25.12
C ARG A 116 -7.67 9.46 -24.04
N LEU A 117 -7.40 10.02 -22.87
CA LEU A 117 -8.29 9.86 -21.72
C LEU A 117 -9.56 10.70 -21.90
N THR A 118 -10.71 10.05 -21.82
CA THR A 118 -12.01 10.72 -21.71
C THR A 118 -12.49 10.82 -20.27
N THR A 119 -11.91 10.00 -19.40
CA THR A 119 -12.16 9.97 -17.97
C THR A 119 -10.95 9.35 -17.26
N ARG A 120 -10.97 9.35 -15.94
CA ARG A 120 -9.96 8.65 -15.11
C ARG A 120 -9.91 7.19 -15.50
N SER A 121 -8.74 6.62 -15.62
CA SER A 121 -8.62 5.25 -16.12
C SER A 121 -7.36 4.57 -15.66
N LEU A 122 -7.36 3.24 -15.78
CA LEU A 122 -6.15 2.45 -15.67
C LEU A 122 -5.52 2.33 -17.06
N VAL A 123 -4.25 2.66 -17.19
CA VAL A 123 -3.48 2.57 -18.43
C VAL A 123 -2.29 1.64 -18.19
N LEU A 124 -2.12 0.68 -19.07
CA LEU A 124 -0.92 -0.16 -19.11
C LEU A 124 0.06 0.44 -20.11
N SER A 125 1.29 0.67 -19.69
CA SER A 125 2.38 1.19 -20.51
C SER A 125 3.53 0.19 -20.50
N LEU A 126 3.79 -0.44 -21.65
CA LEU A 126 4.95 -1.32 -21.83
C LEU A 126 6.13 -0.48 -22.29
N ARG A 127 7.21 -0.58 -21.54
CA ARG A 127 8.43 0.21 -21.76
C ARG A 127 9.61 -0.72 -22.05
N LYS A 128 10.50 -0.26 -22.91
CA LYS A 128 11.79 -0.91 -23.17
C LYS A 128 12.88 0.13 -23.03
N ASP A 129 13.86 -0.15 -22.19
CA ASP A 129 15.00 0.75 -21.94
C ASP A 129 14.53 2.19 -21.60
N GLY A 130 13.49 2.29 -20.78
CA GLY A 130 12.89 3.55 -20.34
C GLY A 130 11.97 4.24 -21.36
N LYS A 131 11.86 3.75 -22.59
CA LYS A 131 10.97 4.31 -23.63
C LYS A 131 9.69 3.51 -23.73
N GLU A 132 8.53 4.19 -23.80
CA GLU A 132 7.25 3.54 -24.07
C GLU A 132 7.23 3.00 -25.50
N VAL A 133 6.84 1.73 -25.63
CA VAL A 133 6.73 1.04 -26.94
C VAL A 133 5.30 0.63 -27.27
N LYS A 134 4.48 0.50 -26.25
CA LYS A 134 3.06 0.15 -26.41
C LYS A 134 2.28 0.57 -25.17
N TRP A 135 1.06 1.02 -25.36
CA TRP A 135 0.16 1.30 -24.25
C TRP A 135 -1.26 0.81 -24.55
N LYS A 136 -2.05 0.65 -23.49
CA LYS A 136 -3.47 0.28 -23.57
C LYS A 136 -4.25 0.95 -22.45
N ASN A 137 -5.31 1.68 -22.79
CA ASN A 137 -6.27 2.19 -21.83
C ASN A 137 -7.30 1.10 -21.48
N LEU A 138 -7.63 0.96 -20.20
CA LEU A 138 -8.56 -0.06 -19.69
C LEU A 138 -9.86 0.57 -19.18
N PRO A 139 -10.76 1.06 -20.05
CA PRO A 139 -11.96 1.77 -19.64
C PRO A 139 -12.98 0.87 -18.93
N GLU A 140 -12.94 -0.45 -19.15
CA GLU A 140 -13.88 -1.39 -18.51
C GLU A 140 -13.74 -1.51 -16.99
N VAL A 141 -12.69 -0.93 -16.39
CA VAL A 141 -12.57 -0.84 -14.92
C VAL A 141 -13.80 -0.12 -14.32
N TRP A 142 -14.40 0.80 -15.06
CA TRP A 142 -15.62 1.52 -14.64
C TRP A 142 -16.85 0.64 -14.57
N THR A 143 -17.02 -0.28 -15.49
CA THR A 143 -18.16 -1.20 -15.52
C THR A 143 -17.98 -2.36 -14.52
N ARG A 144 -16.76 -2.66 -14.14
CA ARG A 144 -16.41 -3.81 -13.29
C ARG A 144 -16.17 -3.44 -11.83
N VAL A 145 -16.09 -2.16 -11.49
CA VAL A 145 -15.74 -1.70 -10.13
C VAL A 145 -16.67 -2.22 -9.02
N HIS A 146 -17.93 -2.51 -9.36
CA HIS A 146 -18.90 -3.07 -8.41
C HIS A 146 -18.85 -4.60 -8.31
N ASN A 147 -17.94 -5.24 -9.06
CA ASN A 147 -17.67 -6.67 -8.99
C ASN A 147 -16.14 -6.87 -8.89
N PRO A 148 -15.57 -6.80 -7.66
CA PRO A 148 -14.12 -6.87 -7.46
C PRO A 148 -13.44 -8.07 -8.11
N PRO A 149 -14.00 -9.32 -8.04
CA PRO A 149 -13.41 -10.43 -8.77
C PRO A 149 -13.32 -10.23 -10.27
N ALA A 150 -14.38 -9.68 -10.90
CA ALA A 150 -14.41 -9.43 -12.34
C ALA A 150 -13.44 -8.31 -12.75
N LEU A 151 -13.26 -7.29 -11.90
CA LEU A 151 -12.27 -6.25 -12.13
C LEU A 151 -10.85 -6.83 -12.05
N ARG A 152 -10.56 -7.62 -11.02
CA ARG A 152 -9.26 -8.28 -10.84
C ARG A 152 -8.92 -9.19 -12.02
N GLU A 153 -9.87 -10.04 -12.45
CA GLU A 153 -9.69 -10.92 -13.61
C GLU A 153 -9.39 -10.13 -14.88
N TYR A 154 -10.13 -9.05 -15.12
CA TYR A 154 -9.93 -8.17 -16.27
C TYR A 154 -8.53 -7.55 -16.24
N VAL A 155 -8.13 -6.93 -15.14
CA VAL A 155 -6.80 -6.32 -15.00
C VAL A 155 -5.71 -7.35 -15.21
N ASN A 156 -5.84 -8.52 -14.62
CA ASN A 156 -4.86 -9.60 -14.73
C ASN A 156 -4.73 -10.12 -16.17
N THR A 157 -5.84 -10.28 -16.88
CA THR A 157 -5.86 -10.70 -18.27
C THR A 157 -5.12 -9.70 -19.15
N GLU A 158 -5.39 -8.41 -18.95
CA GLU A 158 -4.77 -7.34 -19.73
C GLU A 158 -3.28 -7.17 -19.44
N VAL A 159 -2.89 -7.28 -18.18
CA VAL A 159 -1.47 -7.23 -17.78
C VAL A 159 -0.71 -8.40 -18.41
N LYS A 160 -1.23 -9.64 -18.30
CA LYS A 160 -0.62 -10.84 -18.91
C LYS A 160 -0.50 -10.75 -20.43
N ALA A 161 -1.47 -10.14 -21.09
CA ALA A 161 -1.46 -9.97 -22.54
C ALA A 161 -0.42 -8.92 -23.02
N MET A 162 0.12 -8.12 -22.10
CA MET A 162 1.12 -7.10 -22.40
C MET A 162 2.54 -7.46 -21.94
N LEU A 163 2.69 -8.47 -21.06
CA LEU A 163 3.97 -9.02 -20.64
C LEU A 163 4.53 -9.99 -21.65
#